data_f2fa40280761420ffab3ed41f92e7877
#
_entry.id   f2fa40280761420ffab3ed41f92e7877
#
_cell.length_a   1.000
_cell.length_b   1.000
_cell.length_c   1.000
_cell.angle_alpha   90.00
_cell.angle_beta   90.00
_cell.angle_gamma   90.00
#
_symmetry.space_group_name_H-M   'P 1'
#
loop_
_entity.id
_entity.type
_entity.pdbx_description
1 polymer ?
#
loop_
_entity_poly.entity_id
_entity_poly.type
_entity_poly.pdbx_seq_one_letter_code
_entity_poly.pdbx_strand_id
1 'polypeptide(L)'
;MLGKKTMTLFHTTIGAGPQKLVFLHGLFGQGKNFGQIAKNISDLATVYLVDLPDHGRSPWTAEVSYDNYVDLVAEKLVELGAEKSPLNLVGHSLGGRIAMLVALAHPNLISRLGVLDMSPGERFDVDLYVKYATSMLSIDLNSLESRAQASKFLEPFIPDAMVRNFLLQNLHRDADSATGWRWLPNIRLLKNQMQNFNDWPDITNKRFLGPSEFIAAGQSNYITRRDLPKIYRLFPAVGIEVVMQAGHWVHAEAPERVTTAMRRLLKRRLWR
;
A
#
# COMPACT_ATOMS: atom_id res chain seq x y z
N MET A 1 30.57 -0.34 18.08
CA MET A 1 29.54 -0.11 17.04
C MET A 1 28.46 -1.16 17.21
N LEU A 2 27.33 -0.81 17.84
CA LEU A 2 26.17 -1.69 17.92
C LEU A 2 25.60 -1.78 16.50
N GLY A 3 25.65 -2.97 15.89
CA GLY A 3 25.10 -3.22 14.59
C GLY A 3 23.62 -2.82 14.57
N LYS A 4 23.26 -1.84 13.73
CA LYS A 4 21.86 -1.52 13.44
C LYS A 4 21.20 -2.82 12.99
N LYS A 5 20.30 -3.37 13.80
CA LYS A 5 19.49 -4.52 13.43
C LYS A 5 18.64 -4.04 12.24
N THR A 6 18.99 -4.46 11.03
CA THR A 6 18.27 -4.09 9.80
C THR A 6 16.83 -4.56 9.97
N MET A 7 15.87 -3.64 9.97
CA MET A 7 14.46 -3.97 10.02
C MET A 7 14.04 -4.47 8.64
N THR A 8 13.83 -5.77 8.52
CA THR A 8 13.38 -6.39 7.27
C THR A 8 11.86 -6.43 7.21
N LEU A 9 11.27 -5.86 6.15
CA LEU A 9 9.83 -5.93 5.92
C LEU A 9 9.39 -7.35 5.59
N PHE A 10 8.26 -7.76 6.14
CA PHE A 10 7.66 -9.06 5.86
C PHE A 10 7.06 -9.08 4.44
N HIS A 11 7.13 -10.23 3.78
CA HIS A 11 6.43 -10.48 2.52
C HIS A 11 5.98 -11.92 2.39
N THR A 12 5.00 -12.15 1.53
CA THR A 12 4.66 -13.46 0.99
C THR A 12 4.89 -13.48 -0.51
N THR A 13 5.24 -14.64 -1.06
CA THR A 13 5.51 -14.79 -2.49
C THR A 13 4.43 -15.62 -3.16
N ILE A 14 3.95 -15.20 -4.33
CA ILE A 14 2.98 -15.91 -5.16
C ILE A 14 3.52 -16.01 -6.59
N GLY A 15 3.44 -17.19 -7.18
CA GLY A 15 3.87 -17.46 -8.56
C GLY A 15 5.38 -17.64 -8.70
N ALA A 16 5.80 -17.93 -9.91
CA ALA A 16 7.19 -18.15 -10.32
C ALA A 16 7.44 -17.61 -11.75
N GLY A 17 6.65 -16.64 -12.19
CA GLY A 17 6.83 -16.02 -13.50
C GLY A 17 8.16 -15.24 -13.60
N PRO A 18 8.62 -14.97 -14.83
CA PRO A 18 9.99 -14.48 -15.09
C PRO A 18 10.24 -13.05 -14.60
N GLN A 19 9.20 -12.22 -14.43
CA GLN A 19 9.36 -10.88 -13.91
C GLN A 19 9.16 -10.86 -12.40
N LYS A 20 9.76 -9.91 -11.71
CA LYS A 20 9.52 -9.69 -10.29
C LYS A 20 8.62 -8.46 -10.11
N LEU A 21 7.59 -8.60 -9.28
CA LEU A 21 6.64 -7.53 -8.98
C LEU A 21 6.38 -7.46 -7.48
N VAL A 22 6.44 -6.26 -6.92
CA VAL A 22 6.17 -5.98 -5.51
C VAL A 22 4.88 -5.19 -5.38
N PHE A 23 3.96 -5.63 -4.51
CA PHE A 23 2.77 -4.89 -4.12
C PHE A 23 2.94 -4.27 -2.73
N LEU A 24 2.56 -2.98 -2.61
CA LEU A 24 2.45 -2.22 -1.38
C LEU A 24 0.98 -1.85 -1.13
N HIS A 25 0.46 -2.23 0.03
CA HIS A 25 -0.94 -2.00 0.41
C HIS A 25 -1.17 -0.57 0.96
N GLY A 26 -2.42 -0.18 1.10
CA GLY A 26 -2.82 1.08 1.74
C GLY A 26 -2.80 1.03 3.26
N LEU A 27 -3.08 2.17 3.90
CA LEU A 27 -3.15 2.28 5.36
C LEU A 27 -4.14 1.25 5.94
N PHE A 28 -3.74 0.61 7.05
CA PHE A 28 -4.44 -0.52 7.68
C PHE A 28 -4.63 -1.75 6.78
N GLY A 29 -3.93 -1.81 5.64
CA GLY A 29 -3.91 -2.98 4.77
C GLY A 29 -2.85 -4.02 5.19
N GLN A 30 -2.75 -5.05 4.35
CA GLN A 30 -1.73 -6.10 4.41
C GLN A 30 -1.42 -6.55 2.98
N GLY A 31 -0.23 -7.07 2.72
CA GLY A 31 0.15 -7.58 1.40
C GLY A 31 -0.86 -8.59 0.83
N LYS A 32 -1.43 -9.44 1.68
CA LYS A 32 -2.44 -10.45 1.28
C LYS A 32 -3.69 -9.87 0.61
N ASN A 33 -3.97 -8.55 0.74
CA ASN A 33 -5.10 -7.90 0.07
C ASN A 33 -4.99 -7.99 -1.46
N PHE A 34 -3.79 -8.15 -1.99
CA PHE A 34 -3.54 -8.36 -3.42
C PHE A 34 -3.47 -9.83 -3.86
N GLY A 35 -3.76 -10.77 -2.95
CA GLY A 35 -3.56 -12.20 -3.20
C GLY A 35 -4.27 -12.73 -4.45
N GLN A 36 -5.50 -12.29 -4.74
CA GLN A 36 -6.24 -12.69 -5.94
C GLN A 36 -5.60 -12.13 -7.22
N ILE A 37 -5.24 -10.85 -7.21
CA ILE A 37 -4.56 -10.20 -8.35
C ILE A 37 -3.21 -10.89 -8.60
N ALA A 38 -2.44 -11.16 -7.55
CA ALA A 38 -1.15 -11.84 -7.64
C ALA A 38 -1.28 -13.24 -8.29
N LYS A 39 -2.29 -14.02 -7.90
CA LYS A 39 -2.58 -15.33 -8.53
C LYS A 39 -2.88 -15.17 -10.03
N ASN A 40 -3.67 -14.16 -10.40
CA ASN A 40 -4.08 -13.93 -11.78
C ASN A 40 -2.97 -13.40 -12.71
N ILE A 41 -1.80 -13.04 -12.16
CA ILE A 41 -0.61 -12.61 -12.93
C ILE A 41 0.61 -13.48 -12.67
N SER A 42 0.45 -14.61 -11.96
CA SER A 42 1.54 -15.49 -11.54
C SER A 42 2.26 -16.17 -12.69
N ASP A 43 1.64 -16.24 -13.87
CA ASP A 43 2.24 -16.68 -15.13
C ASP A 43 3.28 -15.68 -15.68
N LEU A 44 3.12 -14.40 -15.39
CA LEU A 44 4.00 -13.32 -15.86
C LEU A 44 5.03 -12.91 -14.83
N ALA A 45 4.72 -13.03 -13.54
CA ALA A 45 5.58 -12.54 -12.49
C ALA A 45 5.65 -13.44 -11.25
N THR A 46 6.80 -13.42 -10.60
CA THR A 46 6.96 -13.75 -9.19
C THR A 46 6.55 -12.51 -8.40
N VAL A 47 5.46 -12.63 -7.64
CA VAL A 47 4.82 -11.49 -6.96
C VAL A 47 5.14 -11.51 -5.48
N TYR A 48 5.70 -10.44 -4.97
CA TYR A 48 6.00 -10.22 -3.56
C TYR A 48 4.94 -9.29 -2.95
N LEU A 49 4.17 -9.81 -2.01
CA LEU A 49 3.13 -9.09 -1.27
C LEU A 49 3.75 -8.59 0.02
N VAL A 50 4.20 -7.34 0.04
CA VAL A 50 4.94 -6.77 1.17
C VAL A 50 3.97 -6.11 2.16
N ASP A 51 4.15 -6.39 3.45
CA ASP A 51 3.54 -5.63 4.52
C ASP A 51 4.39 -4.37 4.78
N LEU A 52 3.77 -3.20 4.73
CA LEU A 52 4.44 -1.92 5.01
C LEU A 52 4.91 -1.85 6.47
N PRO A 53 5.87 -0.96 6.82
CA PRO A 53 6.21 -0.71 8.22
C PRO A 53 4.96 -0.42 9.05
N ASP A 54 4.93 -0.82 10.29
CA ASP A 54 3.81 -0.67 11.22
C ASP A 54 2.51 -1.42 10.85
N HIS A 55 2.56 -2.28 9.83
CA HIS A 55 1.42 -3.07 9.36
C HIS A 55 1.73 -4.56 9.29
N GLY A 56 0.67 -5.37 9.33
CA GLY A 56 0.75 -6.80 9.14
C GLY A 56 1.76 -7.48 10.05
N ARG A 57 2.73 -8.17 9.45
CA ARG A 57 3.83 -8.87 10.14
C ARG A 57 5.16 -8.11 10.07
N SER A 58 5.17 -6.94 9.43
CA SER A 58 6.35 -6.09 9.37
C SER A 58 6.64 -5.46 10.74
N PRO A 59 7.91 -5.11 11.01
CA PRO A 59 8.28 -4.48 12.26
C PRO A 59 7.56 -3.15 12.50
N TRP A 60 7.33 -2.86 13.77
CA TRP A 60 6.87 -1.55 14.22
C TRP A 60 8.04 -0.59 14.30
N THR A 61 7.84 0.63 13.82
CA THR A 61 8.82 1.70 13.86
C THR A 61 8.63 2.59 15.09
N ALA A 62 9.59 3.47 15.36
CA ALA A 62 9.46 4.49 16.40
C ALA A 62 8.77 5.76 15.89
N GLU A 63 8.77 5.96 14.56
CA GLU A 63 8.27 7.18 13.93
C GLU A 63 7.69 6.87 12.54
N VAL A 64 6.56 7.53 12.24
CA VAL A 64 5.93 7.51 10.93
C VAL A 64 6.45 8.68 10.11
N SER A 65 7.19 8.42 9.03
CA SER A 65 7.58 9.41 8.04
C SER A 65 7.69 8.79 6.66
N TYR A 66 7.52 9.60 5.60
CA TYR A 66 7.73 9.10 4.24
C TYR A 66 9.18 8.67 4.01
N ASP A 67 10.16 9.43 4.51
CA ASP A 67 11.58 9.11 4.32
C ASP A 67 11.90 7.73 4.91
N ASN A 68 11.48 7.48 6.16
CA ASN A 68 11.68 6.19 6.80
C ASN A 68 10.99 5.04 6.05
N TYR A 69 9.75 5.23 5.58
CA TYR A 69 9.00 4.19 4.86
C TYR A 69 9.59 3.94 3.47
N VAL A 70 10.05 4.99 2.78
CA VAL A 70 10.73 4.90 1.48
C VAL A 70 12.03 4.13 1.60
N ASP A 71 12.85 4.45 2.62
CA ASP A 71 14.12 3.77 2.87
C ASP A 71 13.92 2.28 3.17
N LEU A 72 12.99 1.94 4.06
CA LEU A 72 12.70 0.54 4.40
C LEU A 72 12.16 -0.25 3.20
N VAL A 73 11.34 0.38 2.34
CA VAL A 73 10.89 -0.26 1.11
C VAL A 73 12.02 -0.40 0.10
N ALA A 74 12.89 0.62 -0.06
CA ALA A 74 14.05 0.54 -0.94
C ALA A 74 15.02 -0.58 -0.50
N GLU A 75 15.31 -0.68 0.81
CA GLU A 75 16.10 -1.79 1.38
C GLU A 75 15.46 -3.16 1.07
N LYS A 76 14.13 -3.26 1.19
CA LYS A 76 13.41 -4.50 0.81
C LYS A 76 13.53 -4.82 -0.67
N LEU A 77 13.47 -3.84 -1.56
CA LEU A 77 13.67 -4.06 -2.99
C LEU A 77 15.10 -4.53 -3.30
N VAL A 78 16.10 -3.98 -2.61
CA VAL A 78 17.50 -4.43 -2.71
C VAL A 78 17.64 -5.89 -2.24
N GLU A 79 17.03 -6.24 -1.10
CA GLU A 79 16.98 -7.63 -0.60
C GLU A 79 16.38 -8.59 -1.64
N LEU A 80 15.33 -8.14 -2.37
CA LEU A 80 14.70 -8.91 -3.45
C LEU A 80 15.49 -8.92 -4.75
N GLY A 81 16.64 -8.22 -4.79
CA GLY A 81 17.60 -8.23 -5.89
C GLY A 81 17.44 -7.09 -6.90
N ALA A 82 16.81 -5.97 -6.53
CA ALA A 82 16.57 -4.83 -7.41
C ALA A 82 17.83 -4.19 -7.97
N GLU A 83 18.96 -4.23 -7.26
CA GLU A 83 20.25 -3.71 -7.75
C GLU A 83 20.76 -4.45 -8.99
N LYS A 84 20.53 -5.75 -9.05
CA LYS A 84 20.93 -6.59 -10.19
C LYS A 84 19.93 -6.54 -11.34
N SER A 85 18.64 -6.42 -11.00
CA SER A 85 17.53 -6.39 -11.95
C SER A 85 16.40 -5.56 -11.36
N PRO A 86 16.16 -4.34 -11.85
CA PRO A 86 15.12 -3.46 -11.34
C PRO A 86 13.75 -4.15 -11.33
N LEU A 87 12.96 -3.93 -10.28
CA LEU A 87 11.69 -4.60 -10.04
C LEU A 87 10.51 -3.75 -10.52
N ASN A 88 9.39 -4.41 -10.80
CA ASN A 88 8.11 -3.72 -10.97
C ASN A 88 7.52 -3.42 -9.58
N LEU A 89 7.10 -2.19 -9.34
CA LEU A 89 6.56 -1.76 -8.05
C LEU A 89 5.13 -1.24 -8.23
N VAL A 90 4.20 -1.74 -7.43
CA VAL A 90 2.79 -1.33 -7.46
C VAL A 90 2.35 -0.97 -6.06
N GLY A 91 1.65 0.15 -5.92
CA GLY A 91 1.13 0.57 -4.62
C GLY A 91 -0.30 1.08 -4.69
N HIS A 92 -1.07 0.84 -3.64
CA HIS A 92 -2.42 1.36 -3.45
C HIS A 92 -2.44 2.39 -2.33
N SER A 93 -3.11 3.52 -2.52
CA SER A 93 -3.31 4.53 -1.47
C SER A 93 -1.96 4.96 -0.83
N LEU A 94 -1.76 4.77 0.48
CA LEU A 94 -0.48 5.01 1.16
C LEU A 94 0.67 4.27 0.46
N GLY A 95 0.49 2.98 0.13
CA GLY A 95 1.48 2.21 -0.64
C GLY A 95 1.76 2.82 -2.01
N GLY A 96 0.75 3.45 -2.64
CA GLY A 96 0.90 4.20 -3.88
C GLY A 96 1.78 5.43 -3.72
N ARG A 97 1.62 6.17 -2.63
CA ARG A 97 2.50 7.31 -2.29
C ARG A 97 3.93 6.85 -2.08
N ILE A 98 4.13 5.81 -1.29
CA ILE A 98 5.45 5.24 -1.03
C ILE A 98 6.06 4.74 -2.34
N ALA A 99 5.31 4.02 -3.18
CA ALA A 99 5.79 3.52 -4.46
C ALA A 99 6.23 4.67 -5.41
N MET A 100 5.45 5.75 -5.47
CA MET A 100 5.83 6.96 -6.23
C MET A 100 7.13 7.57 -5.71
N LEU A 101 7.26 7.73 -4.39
CA LEU A 101 8.46 8.32 -3.77
C LEU A 101 9.69 7.43 -3.95
N VAL A 102 9.56 6.11 -3.81
CA VAL A 102 10.66 5.17 -4.11
C VAL A 102 11.09 5.27 -5.57
N ALA A 103 10.14 5.32 -6.53
CA ALA A 103 10.47 5.47 -7.95
C ALA A 103 11.17 6.80 -8.27
N LEU A 104 10.83 7.88 -7.54
CA LEU A 104 11.45 9.21 -7.71
C LEU A 104 12.79 9.35 -6.98
N ALA A 105 12.99 8.66 -5.85
CA ALA A 105 14.22 8.70 -5.08
C ALA A 105 15.25 7.66 -5.57
N HIS A 106 14.79 6.48 -5.94
CA HIS A 106 15.60 5.31 -6.33
C HIS A 106 15.17 4.75 -7.69
N PRO A 107 15.18 5.56 -8.78
CA PRO A 107 14.67 5.13 -10.10
C PRO A 107 15.37 3.89 -10.65
N ASN A 108 16.63 3.68 -10.28
CA ASN A 108 17.41 2.52 -10.73
C ASN A 108 16.95 1.19 -10.13
N LEU A 109 16.18 1.20 -9.05
CA LEU A 109 15.60 -0.01 -8.45
C LEU A 109 14.27 -0.41 -9.11
N ILE A 110 13.67 0.47 -9.91
CA ILE A 110 12.32 0.32 -10.43
C ILE A 110 12.34 0.22 -11.96
N SER A 111 11.76 -0.86 -12.49
CA SER A 111 11.59 -1.04 -13.93
C SER A 111 10.26 -0.46 -14.44
N ARG A 112 9.18 -0.63 -13.68
CA ARG A 112 7.84 -0.12 -13.99
C ARG A 112 7.11 0.23 -12.69
N LEU A 113 6.25 1.25 -12.76
CA LEU A 113 5.47 1.73 -11.61
C LEU A 113 3.96 1.55 -11.87
N GLY A 114 3.25 0.95 -10.92
CA GLY A 114 1.79 0.95 -10.87
C GLY A 114 1.28 1.73 -9.66
N VAL A 115 0.26 2.55 -9.83
CA VAL A 115 -0.37 3.30 -8.73
C VAL A 115 -1.88 3.11 -8.79
N LEU A 116 -2.45 2.61 -7.71
CA LEU A 116 -3.88 2.36 -7.59
C LEU A 116 -4.51 3.43 -6.72
N ASP A 117 -5.33 4.26 -7.36
CA ASP A 117 -6.17 5.32 -6.81
C ASP A 117 -5.45 6.24 -5.80
N MET A 118 -4.34 6.82 -6.24
CA MET A 118 -3.59 7.82 -5.46
C MET A 118 -2.85 8.79 -6.39
N SER A 119 -2.90 10.09 -6.06
CA SER A 119 -2.12 11.12 -6.73
C SER A 119 -0.89 11.53 -5.91
N PRO A 120 0.15 12.08 -6.58
CA PRO A 120 1.26 12.73 -5.87
C PRO A 120 0.78 14.06 -5.27
N GLY A 121 0.96 14.27 -3.96
CA GLY A 121 0.58 15.53 -3.29
C GLY A 121 0.12 15.37 -1.86
N GLU A 122 -0.33 16.46 -1.29
CA GLU A 122 -0.59 16.60 0.16
C GLU A 122 -1.97 16.07 0.59
N ARG A 123 -2.86 15.70 -0.34
CA ARG A 123 -4.21 15.23 0.01
C ARG A 123 -4.16 13.82 0.60
N PHE A 124 -4.39 13.75 1.89
CA PHE A 124 -4.62 12.53 2.65
C PHE A 124 -5.75 12.79 3.63
N ASP A 125 -6.75 11.92 3.67
CA ASP A 125 -7.91 12.10 4.55
C ASP A 125 -7.57 11.68 5.99
N VAL A 126 -6.80 12.51 6.66
CA VAL A 126 -6.34 12.26 8.04
C VAL A 126 -7.51 12.02 8.97
N ASP A 127 -8.56 12.84 8.90
CA ASP A 127 -9.68 12.77 9.83
C ASP A 127 -10.43 11.45 9.72
N LEU A 128 -10.63 10.96 8.49
CA LEU A 128 -11.25 9.66 8.25
C LEU A 128 -10.42 8.53 8.87
N TYR A 129 -9.12 8.51 8.62
CA TYR A 129 -8.26 7.44 9.13
C TYR A 129 -8.02 7.52 10.63
N VAL A 130 -7.99 8.72 11.21
CA VAL A 130 -7.98 8.91 12.68
C VAL A 130 -9.28 8.39 13.30
N LYS A 131 -10.43 8.62 12.65
CA LYS A 131 -11.71 8.04 13.06
C LYS A 131 -11.67 6.51 13.04
N TYR A 132 -11.15 5.90 11.97
CA TYR A 132 -11.00 4.44 11.90
C TYR A 132 -10.08 3.91 13.01
N ALA A 133 -8.90 4.50 13.18
CA ALA A 133 -7.96 4.11 14.23
C ALA A 133 -8.56 4.23 15.64
N THR A 134 -9.29 5.33 15.90
CA THR A 134 -9.97 5.55 17.18
C THR A 134 -11.03 4.48 17.43
N SER A 135 -11.84 4.18 16.42
CA SER A 135 -12.88 3.15 16.53
C SER A 135 -12.28 1.75 16.75
N MET A 136 -11.18 1.42 16.06
CA MET A 136 -10.46 0.15 16.28
C MET A 136 -9.91 0.05 17.70
N LEU A 137 -9.30 1.12 18.22
CA LEU A 137 -8.73 1.17 19.57
C LEU A 137 -9.78 1.19 20.68
N SER A 138 -11.03 1.54 20.39
CA SER A 138 -12.11 1.53 21.38
C SER A 138 -12.74 0.15 21.62
N ILE A 139 -12.37 -0.86 20.82
CA ILE A 139 -12.79 -2.25 21.08
C ILE A 139 -12.06 -2.75 22.33
N ASP A 140 -12.82 -3.17 23.33
CA ASP A 140 -12.26 -3.87 24.50
C ASP A 140 -11.87 -5.30 24.12
N LEU A 141 -10.58 -5.53 23.97
CA LEU A 141 -10.04 -6.84 23.60
C LEU A 141 -10.17 -7.88 24.73
N ASN A 142 -10.31 -7.46 26.00
CA ASN A 142 -10.43 -8.39 27.13
C ASN A 142 -11.78 -9.12 27.13
N SER A 143 -12.84 -8.43 26.69
CA SER A 143 -14.21 -8.97 26.63
C SER A 143 -14.59 -9.47 25.24
N LEU A 144 -13.67 -9.43 24.26
CA LEU A 144 -13.98 -9.76 22.89
C LEU A 144 -13.99 -11.27 22.63
N GLU A 145 -15.15 -11.79 22.24
CA GLU A 145 -15.33 -13.21 21.95
C GLU A 145 -15.09 -13.57 20.48
N SER A 146 -15.44 -12.66 19.56
CA SER A 146 -15.39 -12.93 18.12
C SER A 146 -15.18 -11.66 17.26
N ARG A 147 -14.70 -11.84 16.00
CA ARG A 147 -14.67 -10.76 15.01
C ARG A 147 -16.08 -10.27 14.65
N ALA A 148 -17.11 -11.12 14.72
CA ALA A 148 -18.49 -10.72 14.48
C ALA A 148 -18.97 -9.72 15.55
N GLN A 149 -18.62 -9.93 16.82
CA GLN A 149 -18.88 -8.98 17.90
C GLN A 149 -18.13 -7.66 17.66
N ALA A 150 -16.85 -7.71 17.26
CA ALA A 150 -16.09 -6.52 16.92
C ALA A 150 -16.71 -5.76 15.72
N SER A 151 -17.20 -6.46 14.70
CA SER A 151 -17.90 -5.85 13.57
C SER A 151 -19.18 -5.15 14.00
N LYS A 152 -19.99 -5.77 14.85
CA LYS A 152 -21.20 -5.17 15.40
C LYS A 152 -20.89 -3.93 16.25
N PHE A 153 -19.82 -3.99 17.05
CA PHE A 153 -19.37 -2.84 17.84
C PHE A 153 -18.96 -1.65 16.96
N LEU A 154 -18.28 -1.92 15.83
CA LEU A 154 -17.83 -0.87 14.91
C LEU A 154 -18.94 -0.29 14.02
N GLU A 155 -20.08 -0.94 13.87
CA GLU A 155 -21.14 -0.56 12.93
C GLU A 155 -21.63 0.89 13.08
N PRO A 156 -21.85 1.44 14.30
CA PRO A 156 -22.26 2.85 14.46
C PRO A 156 -21.20 3.87 14.03
N PHE A 157 -19.91 3.49 14.08
CA PHE A 157 -18.79 4.37 13.76
C PHE A 157 -18.35 4.25 12.30
N ILE A 158 -18.50 3.06 11.73
CA ILE A 158 -18.08 2.69 10.38
C ILE A 158 -19.24 1.91 9.73
N PRO A 159 -20.24 2.58 9.14
CA PRO A 159 -21.44 1.93 8.60
C PRO A 159 -21.18 1.00 7.43
N ASP A 160 -20.11 1.23 6.65
CA ASP A 160 -19.76 0.39 5.51
C ASP A 160 -19.16 -0.95 5.97
N ALA A 161 -19.85 -2.03 5.66
CA ALA A 161 -19.46 -3.39 6.04
C ALA A 161 -18.15 -3.85 5.35
N MET A 162 -17.89 -3.39 4.12
CA MET A 162 -16.65 -3.71 3.41
C MET A 162 -15.46 -3.08 4.14
N VAL A 163 -15.58 -1.82 4.55
CA VAL A 163 -14.55 -1.13 5.33
C VAL A 163 -14.33 -1.80 6.68
N ARG A 164 -15.42 -2.13 7.42
CA ARG A 164 -15.29 -2.85 8.70
C ARG A 164 -14.54 -4.17 8.52
N ASN A 165 -14.91 -4.97 7.53
CA ASN A 165 -14.27 -6.25 7.25
C ASN A 165 -12.79 -6.07 6.89
N PHE A 166 -12.47 -5.05 6.09
CA PHE A 166 -11.09 -4.69 5.76
C PHE A 166 -10.26 -4.35 7.01
N LEU A 167 -10.78 -3.51 7.90
CA LEU A 167 -10.09 -3.15 9.13
C LEU A 167 -9.92 -4.36 10.08
N LEU A 168 -10.98 -5.16 10.24
CA LEU A 168 -11.01 -6.33 11.11
C LEU A 168 -10.16 -7.52 10.62
N GLN A 169 -9.66 -7.50 9.39
CA GLN A 169 -8.62 -8.43 8.94
C GLN A 169 -7.32 -8.33 9.77
N ASN A 170 -7.11 -7.18 10.42
CA ASN A 170 -5.97 -6.89 11.27
C ASN A 170 -6.13 -7.34 12.72
N LEU A 171 -7.32 -7.77 13.11
CA LEU A 171 -7.60 -8.29 14.45
C LEU A 171 -7.34 -9.80 14.46
N HIS A 172 -6.35 -10.24 15.21
CA HIS A 172 -5.91 -11.62 15.25
C HIS A 172 -6.09 -12.25 16.62
N ARG A 173 -6.42 -13.55 16.63
CA ARG A 173 -6.29 -14.37 17.84
C ARG A 173 -4.81 -14.48 18.19
N ASP A 174 -4.50 -14.33 19.46
CA ASP A 174 -3.16 -14.42 20.01
C ASP A 174 -3.22 -15.09 21.38
N ALA A 175 -2.89 -16.37 21.42
CA ALA A 175 -2.94 -17.17 22.65
C ALA A 175 -1.94 -16.68 23.71
N ASP A 176 -0.86 -16.01 23.30
CA ASP A 176 0.16 -15.47 24.18
C ASP A 176 -0.19 -14.06 24.69
N SER A 177 -1.23 -13.45 24.15
CA SER A 177 -1.75 -12.16 24.61
C SER A 177 -2.66 -12.34 25.85
N ALA A 178 -2.55 -11.45 26.83
CA ALA A 178 -3.42 -11.44 28.01
C ALA A 178 -4.92 -11.32 27.67
N THR A 179 -5.24 -10.75 26.49
CA THR A 179 -6.63 -10.55 26.01
C THR A 179 -7.11 -11.64 25.05
N GLY A 180 -6.23 -12.57 24.64
CA GLY A 180 -6.51 -13.55 23.57
C GLY A 180 -6.66 -12.96 22.18
N TRP A 181 -6.49 -11.65 22.02
CA TRP A 181 -6.56 -10.89 20.77
C TRP A 181 -5.47 -9.84 20.68
N ARG A 182 -5.07 -9.53 19.44
CA ARG A 182 -4.19 -8.39 19.17
C ARG A 182 -4.48 -7.75 17.82
N TRP A 183 -4.17 -6.48 17.72
CA TRP A 183 -4.05 -5.78 16.44
C TRP A 183 -2.67 -6.01 15.85
N LEU A 184 -2.60 -6.32 14.55
CA LEU A 184 -1.31 -6.43 13.85
C LEU A 184 -0.66 -5.07 13.60
N PRO A 185 -1.39 -4.04 13.10
CA PRO A 185 -0.78 -2.74 12.89
C PRO A 185 -0.52 -2.01 14.20
N ASN A 186 0.48 -1.15 14.18
CA ASN A 186 0.78 -0.21 15.26
C ASN A 186 -0.22 0.96 15.27
N ILE A 187 -1.50 0.65 15.56
CA ILE A 187 -2.61 1.62 15.41
C ILE A 187 -2.36 2.88 16.25
N ARG A 188 -1.76 2.75 17.45
CA ARG A 188 -1.50 3.88 18.35
C ARG A 188 -0.50 4.86 17.74
N LEU A 189 0.62 4.37 17.21
CA LEU A 189 1.62 5.19 16.53
C LEU A 189 1.03 5.82 15.28
N LEU A 190 0.41 5.01 14.40
CA LEU A 190 -0.22 5.46 13.16
C LEU A 190 -1.24 6.57 13.44
N LYS A 191 -2.12 6.39 14.44
CA LYS A 191 -3.10 7.40 14.84
C LYS A 191 -2.43 8.70 15.29
N ASN A 192 -1.45 8.61 16.20
CA ASN A 192 -0.83 9.77 16.82
C ASN A 192 0.01 10.60 15.84
N GLN A 193 0.53 9.96 14.80
CA GLN A 193 1.40 10.58 13.78
C GLN A 193 0.76 10.62 12.39
N MET A 194 -0.56 10.46 12.30
CA MET A 194 -1.30 10.43 11.02
C MET A 194 -1.07 11.68 10.16
N GLN A 195 -0.88 12.84 10.79
CA GLN A 195 -0.61 14.11 10.11
C GLN A 195 0.67 14.06 9.27
N ASN A 196 1.67 13.26 9.66
CA ASN A 196 2.92 13.13 8.92
C ASN A 196 2.71 12.58 7.49
N PHE A 197 1.56 11.92 7.23
CA PHE A 197 1.20 11.51 5.87
C PHE A 197 0.68 12.67 4.99
N ASN A 198 0.50 13.88 5.52
CA ASN A 198 0.26 15.08 4.71
C ASN A 198 1.56 15.77 4.29
N ASP A 199 2.69 15.46 4.94
CA ASP A 199 4.00 16.09 4.66
C ASP A 199 4.61 15.48 3.38
N TRP A 200 3.99 15.79 2.22
CA TRP A 200 4.51 15.32 0.93
C TRP A 200 5.86 15.99 0.64
N PRO A 201 6.94 15.21 0.42
CA PRO A 201 8.28 15.77 0.22
C PRO A 201 8.38 16.69 -1.00
N ASP A 202 9.32 17.63 -0.98
CA ASP A 202 9.64 18.41 -2.18
C ASP A 202 10.39 17.54 -3.20
N ILE A 203 9.67 17.19 -4.25
CA ILE A 203 10.16 16.38 -5.37
C ILE A 203 10.03 17.13 -6.71
N THR A 204 10.03 18.46 -6.66
CA THR A 204 9.73 19.31 -7.82
C THR A 204 10.65 19.03 -9.00
N ASN A 205 11.91 18.72 -8.75
CA ASN A 205 12.94 18.47 -9.77
C ASN A 205 13.16 16.97 -10.09
N LYS A 206 12.37 16.07 -9.52
CA LYS A 206 12.49 14.62 -9.73
C LYS A 206 11.51 14.13 -10.79
N ARG A 207 11.91 13.12 -11.55
CA ARG A 207 11.06 12.43 -12.55
C ARG A 207 11.42 10.96 -12.59
N PHE A 208 10.39 10.11 -12.74
CA PHE A 208 10.59 8.71 -13.07
C PHE A 208 10.22 8.51 -14.54
N LEU A 209 11.20 8.14 -15.37
CA LEU A 209 11.04 8.01 -16.82
C LEU A 209 10.56 6.61 -17.25
N GLY A 210 10.53 5.65 -16.35
CA GLY A 210 10.06 4.30 -16.62
C GLY A 210 8.56 4.24 -16.91
N PRO A 211 8.10 3.18 -17.59
CA PRO A 211 6.68 2.99 -17.85
C PRO A 211 5.88 2.99 -16.56
N SER A 212 4.82 3.78 -16.53
CA SER A 212 3.95 3.91 -15.36
C SER A 212 2.49 3.68 -15.74
N GLU A 213 1.70 3.12 -14.83
CA GLU A 213 0.27 2.88 -14.98
C GLU A 213 -0.47 3.35 -13.74
N PHE A 214 -1.36 4.33 -13.89
CA PHE A 214 -2.21 4.82 -12.82
C PHE A 214 -3.65 4.37 -13.06
N ILE A 215 -4.27 3.79 -12.05
CA ILE A 215 -5.68 3.43 -12.06
C ILE A 215 -6.41 4.38 -11.14
N ALA A 216 -7.27 5.21 -11.70
CA ALA A 216 -8.17 6.10 -10.96
C ALA A 216 -9.52 5.41 -10.73
N ALA A 217 -10.07 5.53 -9.55
CA ALA A 217 -11.42 5.09 -9.23
C ALA A 217 -12.42 6.24 -9.49
N GLY A 218 -13.46 5.96 -10.29
CA GLY A 218 -14.41 7.00 -10.72
C GLY A 218 -15.29 7.54 -9.60
N GLN A 219 -15.45 6.79 -8.51
CA GLN A 219 -16.20 7.21 -7.32
C GLN A 219 -15.28 7.67 -6.17
N SER A 220 -14.01 7.99 -6.49
CA SER A 220 -13.01 8.48 -5.56
C SER A 220 -12.51 9.85 -5.96
N ASN A 221 -11.95 10.59 -4.99
CA ASN A 221 -11.39 11.92 -5.20
C ASN A 221 -9.85 11.95 -5.10
N TYR A 222 -9.18 10.79 -5.04
CA TYR A 222 -7.72 10.73 -4.90
C TYR A 222 -6.97 11.02 -6.19
N ILE A 223 -7.56 10.76 -7.36
CA ILE A 223 -7.05 11.22 -8.66
C ILE A 223 -8.15 12.02 -9.36
N THR A 224 -7.92 13.31 -9.55
CA THR A 224 -8.83 14.23 -10.24
C THR A 224 -8.15 14.91 -11.43
N ARG A 225 -8.91 15.62 -12.26
CA ARG A 225 -8.33 16.40 -13.37
C ARG A 225 -7.25 17.39 -12.92
N ARG A 226 -7.33 17.90 -11.69
CA ARG A 226 -6.36 18.84 -11.11
C ARG A 226 -5.00 18.20 -10.85
N ASP A 227 -4.96 16.88 -10.68
CA ASP A 227 -3.74 16.14 -10.37
C ASP A 227 -2.94 15.77 -11.63
N LEU A 228 -3.61 15.73 -12.80
CA LEU A 228 -3.00 15.28 -14.05
C LEU A 228 -1.72 16.03 -14.43
N PRO A 229 -1.65 17.38 -14.35
CA PRO A 229 -0.41 18.10 -14.68
C PRO A 229 0.76 17.67 -13.80
N LYS A 230 0.54 17.43 -12.51
CA LYS A 230 1.58 16.96 -11.57
C LYS A 230 1.98 15.52 -11.87
N ILE A 231 1.01 14.65 -12.17
CA ILE A 231 1.25 13.26 -12.55
C ILE A 231 2.12 13.20 -13.82
N TYR A 232 1.73 13.89 -14.90
CA TYR A 232 2.49 13.89 -16.17
C TYR A 232 3.88 14.50 -16.04
N ARG A 233 4.05 15.50 -15.16
CA ARG A 233 5.36 16.10 -14.90
C ARG A 233 6.31 15.12 -14.21
N LEU A 234 5.84 14.38 -13.21
CA LEU A 234 6.66 13.45 -12.43
C LEU A 234 6.84 12.10 -13.12
N PHE A 235 5.84 11.66 -13.88
CA PHE A 235 5.77 10.35 -14.55
C PHE A 235 5.40 10.50 -16.03
N PRO A 236 6.30 11.04 -16.88
CA PRO A 236 5.96 11.39 -18.26
C PRO A 236 5.57 10.19 -19.14
N ALA A 237 5.97 8.96 -18.77
CA ALA A 237 5.59 7.73 -19.48
C ALA A 237 4.35 7.04 -18.87
N VAL A 238 3.47 7.80 -18.20
CA VAL A 238 2.29 7.26 -17.52
C VAL A 238 1.13 7.01 -18.51
N GLY A 239 0.47 5.85 -18.34
CA GLY A 239 -0.91 5.62 -18.79
C GLY A 239 -1.87 5.78 -17.61
N ILE A 240 -3.03 6.36 -17.85
CA ILE A 240 -4.06 6.53 -16.82
C ILE A 240 -5.33 5.82 -17.28
N GLU A 241 -5.84 4.91 -16.46
CA GLU A 241 -7.12 4.25 -16.66
C GLU A 241 -8.10 4.67 -15.57
N VAL A 242 -9.36 4.94 -15.94
CA VAL A 242 -10.42 5.25 -14.97
C VAL A 242 -11.40 4.08 -14.87
N VAL A 243 -11.58 3.55 -13.66
CA VAL A 243 -12.58 2.52 -13.37
C VAL A 243 -13.81 3.21 -12.77
N MET A 244 -14.76 3.57 -13.63
CA MET A 244 -15.88 4.46 -13.33
C MET A 244 -16.76 4.01 -12.15
N GLN A 245 -16.95 2.70 -11.96
CA GLN A 245 -17.84 2.14 -10.94
C GLN A 245 -17.14 1.81 -9.62
N ALA A 246 -15.83 1.96 -9.53
CA ALA A 246 -15.07 1.64 -8.35
C ALA A 246 -14.86 2.87 -7.45
N GLY A 247 -14.88 2.63 -6.14
CA GLY A 247 -14.42 3.53 -5.10
C GLY A 247 -12.93 3.34 -4.82
N HIS A 248 -12.48 3.87 -3.69
CA HIS A 248 -11.05 3.90 -3.32
C HIS A 248 -10.39 2.51 -3.25
N TRP A 249 -11.12 1.48 -2.87
CA TRP A 249 -10.59 0.10 -2.82
C TRP A 249 -10.69 -0.61 -4.18
N VAL A 250 -10.23 0.05 -5.24
CA VAL A 250 -10.33 -0.44 -6.63
C VAL A 250 -9.80 -1.87 -6.82
N HIS A 251 -8.80 -2.29 -6.05
CA HIS A 251 -8.25 -3.63 -6.07
C HIS A 251 -9.21 -4.70 -5.50
N ALA A 252 -10.14 -4.31 -4.64
CA ALA A 252 -11.19 -5.17 -4.08
C ALA A 252 -12.49 -5.06 -4.87
N GLU A 253 -12.84 -3.87 -5.34
CA GLU A 253 -14.10 -3.59 -6.04
C GLU A 253 -14.05 -3.95 -7.53
N ALA A 254 -12.87 -3.87 -8.16
CA ALA A 254 -12.68 -4.19 -9.58
C ALA A 254 -11.37 -4.97 -9.83
N PRO A 255 -11.17 -6.14 -9.19
CA PRO A 255 -9.90 -6.89 -9.24
C PRO A 255 -9.50 -7.31 -10.66
N GLU A 256 -10.47 -7.58 -11.54
CA GLU A 256 -10.22 -7.95 -12.93
C GLU A 256 -9.66 -6.77 -13.75
N ARG A 257 -10.16 -5.55 -13.51
CA ARG A 257 -9.64 -4.34 -14.15
C ARG A 257 -8.20 -4.08 -13.72
N VAL A 258 -7.93 -4.18 -12.41
CA VAL A 258 -6.57 -4.06 -11.87
C VAL A 258 -5.65 -5.15 -12.44
N THR A 259 -6.10 -6.40 -12.47
CA THR A 259 -5.36 -7.52 -13.08
C THR A 259 -4.99 -7.21 -14.54
N THR A 260 -5.95 -6.76 -15.33
CA THR A 260 -5.74 -6.42 -16.75
C THR A 260 -4.72 -5.29 -16.91
N ALA A 261 -4.82 -4.25 -16.09
CA ALA A 261 -3.86 -3.14 -16.10
C ALA A 261 -2.45 -3.59 -15.69
N MET A 262 -2.33 -4.46 -14.68
CA MET A 262 -1.02 -5.02 -14.28
C MET A 262 -0.42 -5.91 -15.36
N ARG A 263 -1.22 -6.74 -16.02
CA ARG A 263 -0.76 -7.54 -17.18
C ARG A 263 -0.30 -6.64 -18.34
N ARG A 264 -0.97 -5.51 -18.58
CA ARG A 264 -0.58 -4.50 -19.58
C ARG A 264 0.74 -3.84 -19.16
N LEU A 265 0.86 -3.40 -17.90
CA LEU A 265 2.08 -2.77 -17.37
C LEU A 265 3.28 -3.71 -17.52
N LEU A 266 3.18 -4.97 -17.14
CA LEU A 266 4.26 -5.96 -17.24
C LEU A 266 4.71 -6.22 -18.69
N LYS A 267 3.86 -5.98 -19.69
CA LYS A 267 4.16 -6.14 -21.12
C LYS A 267 4.70 -4.86 -21.77
N ARG A 268 4.64 -3.69 -21.12
CA ARG A 268 5.17 -2.44 -21.68
C ARG A 268 6.68 -2.56 -21.89
N ARG A 269 7.17 -2.14 -23.06
CA ARG A 269 8.61 -2.11 -23.36
C ARG A 269 9.31 -1.12 -22.44
N LEU A 270 10.48 -1.52 -21.93
CA LEU A 270 11.40 -0.60 -21.26
C LEU A 270 12.13 0.17 -22.36
N TRP A 271 12.04 1.48 -22.32
CA TRP A 271 12.92 2.32 -23.15
C TRP A 271 14.31 2.24 -22.54
N ARG A 272 15.25 1.66 -23.30
CA ARG A 272 16.68 1.60 -22.93
C ARG A 272 17.36 2.91 -23.28
#